data_f04f9699bcfc6cde483e2c8fd7dcad7f
#
_entry.id   f04f9699bcfc6cde483e2c8fd7dcad7f
#
_cell.length_a   1.000
_cell.length_b   1.000
_cell.length_c   1.000
_cell.angle_alpha   90.00
_cell.angle_beta   90.00
_cell.angle_gamma   90.00
#
_symmetry.space_group_name_H-M   'P 1'
#
loop_
_entity.id
_entity.type
_entity.pdbx_description
1 polymer ?
#
loop_
_entity_poly.entity_id
_entity_poly.type
_entity_poly.pdbx_seq_one_letter_code
_entity_poly.pdbx_strand_id
1 'polypeptide(L)'
;TDVDDKIIRTANQEGVNWSDISTRYINSYFEVMDKLHVKHADTYPKVSQTIPEIIDMISVLIDKGYAYELNGDVYFSVEKFKGYGKLSGRKLEDMMAGARIEVNESKHNPMDFALWKAAKPGEPFWESPWGNGRPGWHIECSTMSLKYLGKTFDFHGGGSDLIFPHHEYEIAQSQAYCGDDHSFARYWLHNGFITINQEKMSKSLGNFFTVKEILD
;
A
#
# COMPACT_ATOMS: atom_id res chain seq x y z
N THR A 1 3.86 5.61 4.18
CA THR A 1 3.17 6.62 3.37
C THR A 1 3.04 7.92 4.14
N ASP A 2 3.03 9.03 3.46
CA ASP A 2 2.78 10.37 4.01
C ASP A 2 1.41 10.92 3.58
N VAL A 3 0.65 10.16 2.79
CA VAL A 3 -0.73 10.46 2.38
C VAL A 3 -1.55 9.16 2.41
N ASP A 4 -2.56 9.10 3.28
CA ASP A 4 -3.52 7.99 3.33
C ASP A 4 -4.88 8.43 3.89
N ASP A 5 -5.86 7.52 3.85
CA ASP A 5 -7.22 7.78 4.33
C ASP A 5 -7.28 8.17 5.83
N LYS A 6 -6.35 7.65 6.66
CA LYS A 6 -6.31 7.97 8.10
C LYS A 6 -5.75 9.36 8.33
N ILE A 7 -4.68 9.73 7.60
CA ILE A 7 -4.07 11.07 7.67
C ILE A 7 -5.11 12.11 7.23
N ILE A 8 -5.77 11.89 6.09
CA ILE A 8 -6.78 12.80 5.54
C ILE A 8 -7.94 12.98 6.53
N ARG A 9 -8.47 11.87 7.06
CA ARG A 9 -9.55 11.92 8.05
C ARG A 9 -9.17 12.68 9.30
N THR A 10 -7.97 12.44 9.84
CA THR A 10 -7.48 13.16 11.03
C THR A 10 -7.31 14.65 10.75
N ALA A 11 -6.76 15.01 9.59
CA ALA A 11 -6.61 16.40 9.18
C ALA A 11 -7.96 17.12 9.08
N ASN A 12 -8.96 16.48 8.48
CA ASN A 12 -10.32 17.02 8.39
C ASN A 12 -10.97 17.17 9.78
N GLN A 13 -10.75 16.22 10.70
CA GLN A 13 -11.28 16.30 12.06
C GLN A 13 -10.63 17.42 12.88
N GLU A 14 -9.33 17.66 12.70
CA GLU A 14 -8.58 18.70 13.41
C GLU A 14 -8.64 20.06 12.71
N GLY A 15 -9.15 20.15 11.47
CA GLY A 15 -9.22 21.39 10.69
C GLY A 15 -7.84 21.91 10.25
N VAL A 16 -6.88 21.01 10.02
CA VAL A 16 -5.51 21.32 9.61
C VAL A 16 -5.18 20.69 8.26
N ASN A 17 -4.02 21.04 7.69
CA ASN A 17 -3.58 20.41 6.45
C ASN A 17 -3.12 18.96 6.71
N TRP A 18 -3.36 18.07 5.76
CA TRP A 18 -2.89 16.66 5.84
C TRP A 18 -1.37 16.56 6.01
N SER A 19 -0.61 17.48 5.42
CA SER A 19 0.85 17.52 5.55
C SER A 19 1.32 17.81 6.99
N ASP A 20 0.54 18.57 7.78
CA ASP A 20 0.85 18.85 9.17
C ASP A 20 0.69 17.61 10.04
N ILE A 21 -0.37 16.84 9.77
CA ILE A 21 -0.59 15.53 10.41
C ILE A 21 0.53 14.56 10.05
N SER A 22 0.85 14.46 8.77
CA SER A 22 1.94 13.60 8.29
C SER A 22 3.28 13.97 8.95
N THR A 23 3.65 15.25 8.96
CA THR A 23 4.88 15.74 9.58
C THR A 23 4.93 15.44 11.07
N ARG A 24 3.83 15.66 11.79
CA ARG A 24 3.71 15.35 13.23
C ARG A 24 4.05 13.89 13.52
N TYR A 25 3.45 12.96 12.76
CA TYR A 25 3.67 11.53 13.00
C TYR A 25 5.02 11.03 12.48
N ILE A 26 5.58 11.62 11.43
CA ILE A 26 6.95 11.36 10.99
C ILE A 26 7.95 11.75 12.10
N ASN A 27 7.81 12.92 12.68
CA ASN A 27 8.69 13.36 13.77
C ASN A 27 8.56 12.46 15.00
N SER A 28 7.33 12.09 15.38
CA SER A 28 7.08 11.16 16.48
C SER A 28 7.67 9.77 16.22
N TYR A 29 7.62 9.29 14.97
CA TYR A 29 8.27 8.03 14.59
C TYR A 29 9.78 8.09 14.81
N PHE A 30 10.46 9.13 14.32
CA PHE A 30 11.89 9.25 14.48
C PHE A 30 12.30 9.40 15.94
N GLU A 31 11.58 10.21 16.72
CA GLU A 31 11.82 10.33 18.18
C GLU A 31 11.80 8.95 18.88
N VAL A 32 10.82 8.12 18.54
CA VAL A 32 10.69 6.78 19.12
C VAL A 32 11.78 5.83 18.63
N MET A 33 12.12 5.87 17.33
CA MET A 33 13.19 5.02 16.77
C MET A 33 14.56 5.36 17.38
N ASP A 34 14.83 6.65 17.60
CA ASP A 34 16.07 7.11 18.26
C ASP A 34 16.16 6.61 19.71
N LYS A 35 15.07 6.71 20.46
CA LYS A 35 15.00 6.15 21.83
C LYS A 35 15.22 4.64 21.90
N LEU A 36 14.77 3.92 20.88
CA LEU A 36 14.98 2.47 20.72
C LEU A 36 16.37 2.12 20.18
N HIS A 37 17.21 3.09 19.86
CA HIS A 37 18.51 2.90 19.21
C HIS A 37 18.42 2.15 17.87
N VAL A 38 17.30 2.30 17.15
CA VAL A 38 17.12 1.74 15.81
C VAL A 38 17.88 2.60 14.81
N LYS A 39 18.83 2.01 14.10
CA LYS A 39 19.56 2.69 13.04
C LYS A 39 18.61 3.18 11.95
N HIS A 40 18.76 4.44 11.56
CA HIS A 40 17.98 4.99 10.45
C HIS A 40 18.26 4.27 9.15
N ALA A 41 17.23 4.12 8.32
CA ALA A 41 17.40 3.64 6.96
C ALA A 41 18.12 4.70 6.11
N ASP A 42 18.78 4.24 5.04
CA ASP A 42 19.47 5.15 4.11
C ASP A 42 18.48 6.05 3.34
N THR A 43 17.26 5.58 3.15
CA THR A 43 16.20 6.33 2.44
C THR A 43 14.83 6.11 3.07
N TYR A 44 14.08 7.19 3.23
CA TYR A 44 12.68 7.21 3.63
C TYR A 44 11.83 7.88 2.53
N PRO A 45 11.40 7.10 1.52
CA PRO A 45 10.65 7.67 0.39
C PRO A 45 9.27 8.17 0.83
N LYS A 46 8.82 9.25 0.17
CA LYS A 46 7.50 9.84 0.37
C LYS A 46 6.65 9.68 -0.88
N VAL A 47 5.40 9.28 -0.70
CA VAL A 47 4.43 9.13 -1.79
C VAL A 47 4.21 10.46 -2.51
N SER A 48 4.04 11.56 -1.75
CA SER A 48 3.86 12.89 -2.31
C SER A 48 4.99 13.36 -3.24
N GLN A 49 6.17 12.75 -3.14
CA GLN A 49 7.35 13.03 -3.96
C GLN A 49 7.58 11.98 -5.08
N THR A 50 6.64 11.06 -5.26
CA THR A 50 6.78 9.93 -6.20
C THR A 50 5.56 9.84 -7.13
N ILE A 51 4.68 10.82 -7.12
CA ILE A 51 3.44 10.81 -7.91
C ILE A 51 3.68 10.65 -9.42
N PRO A 52 4.64 11.36 -10.06
CA PRO A 52 4.89 11.17 -11.49
C PRO A 52 5.24 9.72 -11.85
N GLU A 53 6.12 9.08 -11.10
CA GLU A 53 6.53 7.70 -11.35
C GLU A 53 5.38 6.70 -11.07
N ILE A 54 4.48 7.01 -10.13
CA ILE A 54 3.28 6.20 -9.88
C ILE A 54 2.35 6.29 -11.10
N ILE A 55 2.11 7.49 -11.63
CA ILE A 55 1.28 7.69 -12.81
C ILE A 55 1.87 6.97 -14.02
N ASP A 56 3.18 7.07 -14.22
CA ASP A 56 3.89 6.38 -15.30
C ASP A 56 3.75 4.84 -15.17
N MET A 57 3.92 4.29 -13.97
CA MET A 57 3.75 2.86 -13.72
C MET A 57 2.32 2.40 -14.03
N ILE A 58 1.32 3.13 -13.58
CA ILE A 58 -0.09 2.82 -13.84
C ILE A 58 -0.38 2.88 -15.35
N SER A 59 0.11 3.90 -16.06
CA SER A 59 -0.06 4.04 -17.51
C SER A 59 0.50 2.83 -18.25
N VAL A 60 1.69 2.37 -17.89
CA VAL A 60 2.28 1.15 -18.47
C VAL A 60 1.46 -0.09 -18.16
N LEU A 61 0.88 -0.21 -16.95
CA LEU A 61 0.00 -1.34 -16.60
C LEU A 61 -1.28 -1.33 -17.42
N ILE A 62 -1.85 -0.17 -17.73
CA ILE A 62 -3.01 -0.02 -18.64
C ILE A 62 -2.61 -0.42 -20.05
N ASP A 63 -1.51 0.11 -20.58
CA ASP A 63 -1.04 -0.16 -21.94
C ASP A 63 -0.76 -1.66 -22.16
N LYS A 64 -0.30 -2.37 -21.12
CA LYS A 64 -0.08 -3.82 -21.14
C LYS A 64 -1.36 -4.64 -20.90
N GLY A 65 -2.50 -4.01 -20.62
CA GLY A 65 -3.78 -4.66 -20.37
C GLY A 65 -3.94 -5.29 -18.98
N TYR A 66 -3.08 -4.96 -18.04
CA TYR A 66 -3.20 -5.40 -16.63
C TYR A 66 -4.05 -4.46 -15.77
N ALA A 67 -4.35 -3.27 -16.26
CA ALA A 67 -5.19 -2.31 -15.56
C ALA A 67 -6.21 -1.67 -16.49
N TYR A 68 -7.26 -1.10 -15.91
CA TYR A 68 -8.31 -0.40 -16.63
C TYR A 68 -8.85 0.79 -15.84
N GLU A 69 -9.30 1.81 -16.55
CA GLU A 69 -9.98 2.97 -15.99
C GLU A 69 -11.47 2.69 -15.82
N LEU A 70 -12.03 3.20 -14.72
CA LEU A 70 -13.45 3.15 -14.43
C LEU A 70 -13.87 4.39 -13.63
N ASN A 71 -14.58 5.35 -14.27
CA ASN A 71 -15.12 6.55 -13.63
C ASN A 71 -14.06 7.41 -12.90
N GLY A 72 -12.84 7.51 -13.45
CA GLY A 72 -11.73 8.26 -12.87
C GLY A 72 -10.90 7.48 -11.84
N ASP A 73 -11.36 6.30 -11.42
CA ASP A 73 -10.53 5.32 -10.72
C ASP A 73 -9.76 4.47 -11.74
N VAL A 74 -8.62 3.90 -11.31
CA VAL A 74 -7.92 2.88 -12.10
C VAL A 74 -7.77 1.63 -11.24
N TYR A 75 -8.12 0.48 -11.81
CA TYR A 75 -8.07 -0.82 -11.15
C TYR A 75 -7.09 -1.77 -11.82
N PHE A 76 -6.39 -2.56 -11.01
CA PHE A 76 -5.61 -3.71 -11.49
C PHE A 76 -6.53 -4.90 -11.69
N SER A 77 -6.43 -5.57 -12.85
CA SER A 77 -7.20 -6.76 -13.18
C SER A 77 -6.47 -8.02 -12.71
N VAL A 78 -6.92 -8.60 -11.60
CA VAL A 78 -6.24 -9.74 -10.97
C VAL A 78 -6.23 -10.98 -11.86
N GLU A 79 -7.26 -11.19 -12.68
CA GLU A 79 -7.37 -12.33 -13.60
C GLU A 79 -6.34 -12.31 -14.74
N LYS A 80 -5.82 -11.12 -15.07
CA LYS A 80 -4.78 -10.98 -16.11
C LYS A 80 -3.41 -11.43 -15.62
N PHE A 81 -3.17 -11.45 -14.31
CA PHE A 81 -1.89 -11.84 -13.74
C PHE A 81 -1.91 -13.30 -13.26
N LYS A 82 -1.33 -14.20 -14.05
CA LYS A 82 -1.33 -15.65 -13.78
C LYS A 82 -0.61 -16.08 -12.51
N GLY A 83 0.26 -15.22 -11.97
CA GLY A 83 1.03 -15.47 -10.74
C GLY A 83 0.32 -15.11 -9.45
N TYR A 84 -0.91 -14.59 -9.52
CA TYR A 84 -1.64 -14.10 -8.36
C TYR A 84 -1.91 -15.20 -7.34
N GLY A 85 -1.64 -14.92 -6.05
CA GLY A 85 -1.83 -15.85 -4.95
C GLY A 85 -0.62 -16.73 -4.59
N LYS A 86 0.51 -16.62 -5.31
CA LYS A 86 1.71 -17.46 -5.07
C LYS A 86 2.37 -17.22 -3.72
N LEU A 87 2.46 -15.97 -3.27
CA LEU A 87 3.08 -15.64 -1.99
C LEU A 87 2.21 -16.09 -0.81
N SER A 88 0.92 -15.79 -0.90
CA SER A 88 -0.05 -16.10 0.15
C SER A 88 -0.51 -17.55 0.17
N GLY A 89 -0.22 -18.33 -0.86
CA GLY A 89 -0.73 -19.68 -1.06
C GLY A 89 -2.26 -19.73 -1.31
N ARG A 90 -2.88 -18.61 -1.64
CA ARG A 90 -4.33 -18.50 -1.84
C ARG A 90 -4.68 -18.62 -3.32
N LYS A 91 -5.77 -19.32 -3.60
CA LYS A 91 -6.35 -19.36 -4.95
C LYS A 91 -7.38 -18.26 -5.11
N LEU A 92 -7.44 -17.66 -6.30
CA LEU A 92 -8.37 -16.56 -6.58
C LEU A 92 -9.84 -16.97 -6.35
N GLU A 93 -10.21 -18.19 -6.73
CA GLU A 93 -11.56 -18.75 -6.54
C GLU A 93 -11.93 -18.85 -5.05
N ASP A 94 -11.00 -19.28 -4.21
CA ASP A 94 -11.22 -19.41 -2.75
C ASP A 94 -11.35 -18.03 -2.09
N MET A 95 -10.59 -17.06 -2.59
CA MET A 95 -10.68 -15.68 -2.12
C MET A 95 -12.01 -15.03 -2.47
N MET A 96 -12.52 -15.26 -3.68
CA MET A 96 -13.83 -14.79 -4.12
C MET A 96 -14.97 -15.38 -3.27
N ALA A 97 -14.88 -16.66 -2.93
CA ALA A 97 -15.89 -17.36 -2.12
C ALA A 97 -15.92 -16.88 -0.65
N GLY A 98 -14.78 -16.44 -0.11
CA GLY A 98 -14.64 -16.01 1.30
C GLY A 98 -14.69 -14.51 1.53
N ALA A 99 -14.70 -13.70 0.49
CA ALA A 99 -14.59 -12.26 0.60
C ALA A 99 -15.93 -11.61 0.96
N ARG A 100 -15.98 -10.95 2.13
CA ARG A 100 -16.94 -9.87 2.39
C ARG A 100 -16.48 -8.63 1.63
N ILE A 101 -16.59 -8.65 0.30
CA ILE A 101 -16.23 -7.51 -0.54
C ILE A 101 -17.49 -6.64 -0.62
N GLU A 102 -17.33 -5.34 -0.37
CA GLU A 102 -18.31 -4.38 -0.90
C GLU A 102 -18.32 -4.57 -2.41
N VAL A 103 -19.39 -5.17 -2.90
CA VAL A 103 -19.55 -5.48 -4.32
C VAL A 103 -19.75 -4.13 -5.02
N ASN A 104 -18.68 -3.57 -5.52
CA ASN A 104 -18.79 -2.54 -6.55
C ASN A 104 -19.12 -3.27 -7.85
N GLU A 105 -20.41 -3.34 -8.18
CA GLU A 105 -20.95 -4.02 -9.36
C GLU A 105 -20.34 -3.52 -10.69
N SER A 106 -19.63 -2.40 -10.63
CA SER A 106 -18.99 -1.81 -11.83
C SER A 106 -17.62 -2.39 -12.13
N LYS A 107 -16.93 -3.06 -11.19
CA LYS A 107 -15.63 -3.69 -11.46
C LYS A 107 -15.76 -4.93 -12.33
N HIS A 108 -14.73 -5.22 -13.14
CA HIS A 108 -14.69 -6.44 -13.96
C HIS A 108 -14.64 -7.70 -13.09
N ASN A 109 -13.87 -7.65 -11.98
CA ASN A 109 -13.81 -8.70 -10.96
C ASN A 109 -13.86 -8.05 -9.58
N PRO A 110 -14.62 -8.62 -8.61
CA PRO A 110 -14.67 -8.08 -7.24
C PRO A 110 -13.30 -7.98 -6.55
N MET A 111 -12.35 -8.83 -6.94
CA MET A 111 -10.98 -8.85 -6.40
C MET A 111 -10.06 -7.79 -7.00
N ASP A 112 -10.48 -7.11 -8.08
CA ASP A 112 -9.69 -6.03 -8.68
C ASP A 112 -9.47 -4.91 -7.65
N PHE A 113 -8.26 -4.40 -7.59
CA PHE A 113 -7.88 -3.43 -6.56
C PHE A 113 -7.41 -2.11 -7.17
N ALA A 114 -7.66 -1.02 -6.42
CA ALA A 114 -7.40 0.32 -6.90
C ALA A 114 -5.90 0.61 -6.98
N LEU A 115 -5.46 1.11 -8.14
CA LEU A 115 -4.15 1.71 -8.40
C LEU A 115 -4.20 3.23 -8.27
N TRP A 116 -5.31 3.83 -8.71
CA TRP A 116 -5.60 5.25 -8.59
C TRP A 116 -7.04 5.44 -8.13
N LYS A 117 -7.28 6.39 -7.24
CA LYS A 117 -8.60 6.73 -6.72
C LYS A 117 -8.94 8.14 -7.10
N ALA A 118 -10.07 8.35 -7.76
CA ALA A 118 -10.61 9.67 -8.05
C ALA A 118 -10.77 10.48 -6.76
N ALA A 119 -10.40 11.76 -6.81
CA ALA A 119 -10.46 12.63 -5.64
C ALA A 119 -11.91 12.90 -5.23
N LYS A 120 -12.15 12.84 -3.93
CA LYS A 120 -13.38 13.29 -3.31
C LYS A 120 -13.25 14.74 -2.81
N PRO A 121 -14.35 15.47 -2.67
CA PRO A 121 -14.28 16.83 -2.11
C PRO A 121 -13.57 16.86 -0.76
N GLY A 122 -12.57 17.76 -0.64
CA GLY A 122 -11.77 17.91 0.59
C GLY A 122 -10.60 16.94 0.75
N GLU A 123 -10.36 16.05 -0.21
CA GLU A 123 -9.17 15.21 -0.24
C GLU A 123 -8.01 15.89 -1.00
N PRO A 124 -6.75 15.65 -0.60
CA PRO A 124 -5.61 16.00 -1.44
C PRO A 124 -5.65 15.22 -2.75
N PHE A 125 -5.24 15.86 -3.83
CA PHE A 125 -5.22 15.23 -5.14
C PHE A 125 -4.03 15.70 -5.98
N TRP A 126 -3.73 14.91 -6.99
CA TRP A 126 -2.79 15.22 -8.06
C TRP A 126 -3.48 15.03 -9.41
N GLU A 127 -3.08 15.82 -10.38
CA GLU A 127 -3.55 15.68 -11.76
C GLU A 127 -2.99 14.38 -12.37
N SER A 128 -3.82 13.67 -13.12
CA SER A 128 -3.45 12.46 -13.84
C SER A 128 -4.21 12.37 -15.17
N PRO A 129 -3.82 11.47 -16.09
CA PRO A 129 -4.58 11.23 -17.33
C PRO A 129 -6.04 10.80 -17.09
N TRP A 130 -6.34 10.25 -15.90
CA TRP A 130 -7.67 9.76 -15.51
C TRP A 130 -8.46 10.80 -14.69
N GLY A 131 -7.90 11.99 -14.52
CA GLY A 131 -8.47 13.06 -13.71
C GLY A 131 -7.75 13.26 -12.36
N ASN A 132 -8.27 14.19 -11.58
CA ASN A 132 -7.74 14.48 -10.25
C ASN A 132 -7.96 13.31 -9.31
N GLY A 133 -6.90 12.87 -8.63
CA GLY A 133 -6.98 11.72 -7.74
C GLY A 133 -5.73 11.52 -6.90
N ARG A 134 -5.63 10.35 -6.32
CA ARG A 134 -4.50 9.92 -5.51
C ARG A 134 -4.20 8.43 -5.70
N PRO A 135 -2.96 7.98 -5.44
CA PRO A 135 -2.61 6.58 -5.59
C PRO A 135 -3.37 5.67 -4.62
N GLY A 136 -3.58 4.43 -5.05
CA GLY A 136 -3.91 3.33 -4.15
C GLY A 136 -2.71 2.96 -3.30
N TRP A 137 -2.94 2.41 -2.11
CA TRP A 137 -1.87 2.12 -1.15
C TRP A 137 -0.77 1.19 -1.68
N HIS A 138 -1.12 0.20 -2.50
CA HIS A 138 -0.20 -0.85 -2.92
C HIS A 138 0.76 -0.41 -4.03
N ILE A 139 0.30 0.46 -4.96
CA ILE A 139 1.14 0.95 -6.06
C ILE A 139 2.25 1.88 -5.58
N GLU A 140 2.06 2.53 -4.44
CA GLU A 140 3.06 3.37 -3.79
C GLU A 140 4.34 2.58 -3.52
N CYS A 141 4.19 1.42 -2.84
CA CYS A 141 5.31 0.58 -2.46
C CYS A 141 5.99 -0.06 -3.68
N SER A 142 5.23 -0.54 -4.66
CA SER A 142 5.78 -1.09 -5.89
C SER A 142 6.63 -0.06 -6.64
N THR A 143 6.11 1.15 -6.80
CA THR A 143 6.81 2.22 -7.52
C THR A 143 8.07 2.69 -6.76
N MET A 144 7.95 2.92 -5.45
CA MET A 144 9.08 3.35 -4.64
C MET A 144 10.18 2.27 -4.58
N SER A 145 9.82 1.00 -4.46
CA SER A 145 10.78 -0.10 -4.50
C SER A 145 11.52 -0.14 -5.84
N LEU A 146 10.82 -0.04 -6.95
CA LEU A 146 11.44 0.04 -8.28
C LEU A 146 12.39 1.23 -8.42
N LYS A 147 11.98 2.40 -7.93
CA LYS A 147 12.77 3.64 -8.02
C LYS A 147 14.08 3.57 -7.25
N TYR A 148 14.06 3.05 -6.03
CA TYR A 148 15.20 3.10 -5.11
C TYR A 148 16.01 1.83 -5.05
N LEU A 149 15.42 0.67 -5.32
CA LEU A 149 16.05 -0.63 -5.20
C LEU A 149 16.22 -1.35 -6.55
N GLY A 150 15.57 -0.84 -7.60
CA GLY A 150 15.60 -1.43 -8.94
C GLY A 150 14.56 -2.54 -9.11
N LYS A 151 14.65 -3.21 -10.26
CA LYS A 151 13.65 -4.22 -10.66
C LYS A 151 13.62 -5.44 -9.75
N THR A 152 14.76 -5.83 -9.21
CA THR A 152 14.90 -6.95 -8.27
C THR A 152 15.76 -6.53 -7.11
N PHE A 153 15.33 -6.83 -5.91
CA PHE A 153 16.08 -6.58 -4.68
C PHE A 153 16.05 -7.80 -3.76
N ASP A 154 16.88 -7.79 -2.71
CA ASP A 154 17.12 -9.01 -1.94
C ASP A 154 15.98 -9.27 -0.93
N PHE A 155 15.65 -8.31 -0.08
CA PHE A 155 14.74 -8.53 1.03
C PHE A 155 13.55 -7.56 1.00
N HIS A 156 12.34 -8.11 1.16
CA HIS A 156 11.12 -7.35 1.41
C HIS A 156 10.48 -7.86 2.69
N GLY A 157 10.16 -6.96 3.61
CA GLY A 157 9.68 -7.35 4.93
C GLY A 157 8.46 -6.58 5.40
N GLY A 158 7.72 -7.21 6.32
CA GLY A 158 6.57 -6.59 6.96
C GLY A 158 5.89 -7.49 7.98
N GLY A 159 4.75 -7.07 8.50
CA GLY A 159 3.91 -7.90 9.34
C GLY A 159 3.23 -9.02 8.54
N SER A 160 2.84 -10.09 9.22
CA SER A 160 2.16 -11.23 8.59
C SER A 160 0.80 -10.86 7.96
N ASP A 161 0.20 -9.75 8.39
CA ASP A 161 -1.02 -9.18 7.79
C ASP A 161 -0.77 -8.53 6.42
N LEU A 162 0.48 -8.22 6.09
CA LEU A 162 0.84 -7.67 4.79
C LEU A 162 1.07 -8.75 3.72
N ILE A 163 1.23 -10.03 4.09
CA ILE A 163 1.35 -11.12 3.11
C ILE A 163 0.23 -11.02 2.10
N PHE A 164 -1.00 -10.86 2.60
CA PHE A 164 -2.18 -10.66 1.78
C PHE A 164 -3.11 -9.61 2.43
N PRO A 165 -3.56 -8.61 1.66
CA PRO A 165 -3.37 -8.48 0.21
C PRO A 165 -2.12 -7.72 -0.23
N HIS A 166 -1.44 -6.96 0.65
CA HIS A 166 -0.48 -5.91 0.28
C HIS A 166 0.70 -6.42 -0.56
N HIS A 167 1.49 -7.35 -0.03
CA HIS A 167 2.67 -7.89 -0.73
C HIS A 167 2.31 -8.70 -1.99
N GLU A 168 1.19 -9.42 -1.96
CA GLU A 168 0.68 -10.11 -3.15
C GLU A 168 0.36 -9.11 -4.27
N TYR A 169 -0.23 -7.96 -3.93
CA TYR A 169 -0.53 -6.90 -4.88
C TYR A 169 0.74 -6.21 -5.41
N GLU A 170 1.74 -6.01 -4.56
CA GLU A 170 3.03 -5.47 -4.99
C GLU A 170 3.73 -6.39 -6.00
N ILE A 171 3.71 -7.71 -5.78
CA ILE A 171 4.22 -8.70 -6.73
C ILE A 171 3.49 -8.57 -8.07
N ALA A 172 2.15 -8.58 -8.04
CA ALA A 172 1.34 -8.52 -9.23
C ALA A 172 1.64 -7.26 -10.06
N GLN A 173 1.68 -6.09 -9.41
CA GLN A 173 1.98 -4.82 -10.07
C GLN A 173 3.39 -4.79 -10.65
N SER A 174 4.40 -5.18 -9.86
CA SER A 174 5.80 -5.07 -10.25
C SER A 174 6.17 -6.07 -11.34
N GLN A 175 5.70 -7.31 -11.25
CA GLN A 175 5.93 -8.32 -12.28
C GLN A 175 5.18 -8.01 -13.58
N ALA A 176 3.92 -7.56 -13.51
CA ALA A 176 3.19 -7.11 -14.68
C ALA A 176 3.86 -5.91 -15.36
N TYR A 177 4.40 -4.98 -14.57
CA TYR A 177 5.13 -3.83 -15.09
C TYR A 177 6.46 -4.23 -15.76
N CYS A 178 7.26 -5.09 -15.12
CA CYS A 178 8.60 -5.45 -15.60
C CYS A 178 8.62 -6.59 -16.61
N GLY A 179 7.68 -7.54 -16.50
CA GLY A 179 7.59 -8.79 -17.25
C GLY A 179 7.38 -9.97 -16.31
N ASP A 180 6.64 -10.99 -16.75
CA ASP A 180 6.13 -12.10 -15.90
C ASP A 180 7.22 -13.00 -15.29
N ASP A 181 8.40 -13.08 -15.88
CA ASP A 181 9.56 -13.87 -15.43
C ASP A 181 10.45 -13.10 -14.43
N HIS A 182 10.08 -11.86 -14.11
CA HIS A 182 10.83 -10.99 -13.24
C HIS A 182 10.56 -11.28 -11.75
N SER A 183 11.60 -11.39 -10.94
CA SER A 183 11.50 -11.53 -9.49
C SER A 183 11.54 -10.16 -8.81
N PHE A 184 10.44 -9.70 -8.22
CA PHE A 184 10.36 -8.43 -7.50
C PHE A 184 11.26 -8.42 -6.26
N ALA A 185 11.01 -9.30 -5.29
CA ALA A 185 11.87 -9.53 -4.15
C ALA A 185 12.33 -11.00 -4.10
N ARG A 186 13.60 -11.23 -3.74
CA ARG A 186 14.18 -12.59 -3.66
C ARG A 186 13.73 -13.30 -2.40
N TYR A 187 13.68 -12.58 -1.27
CA TYR A 187 13.31 -13.13 0.04
C TYR A 187 12.25 -12.26 0.69
N TRP A 188 11.23 -12.92 1.24
CA TRP A 188 10.13 -12.31 1.95
C TRP A 188 10.25 -12.61 3.43
N LEU A 189 10.22 -11.57 4.27
CA LEU A 189 10.32 -11.68 5.72
C LEU A 189 9.03 -11.18 6.36
N HIS A 190 8.36 -12.05 7.12
CA HIS A 190 7.12 -11.68 7.80
C HIS A 190 7.22 -11.99 9.29
N ASN A 191 7.06 -10.96 10.13
CA ASN A 191 6.97 -11.13 11.57
C ASN A 191 5.52 -11.35 12.01
N GLY A 192 5.36 -12.10 13.09
CA GLY A 192 4.07 -12.28 13.75
C GLY A 192 3.57 -11.02 14.44
N PHE A 193 2.34 -11.10 14.97
CA PHE A 193 1.75 -10.00 15.74
C PHE A 193 2.29 -9.97 17.16
N ILE A 194 2.37 -8.76 17.74
CA ILE A 194 2.48 -8.61 19.20
C ILE A 194 1.14 -9.00 19.80
N THR A 195 1.19 -9.84 20.83
CA THR A 195 0.01 -10.31 21.55
C THR A 195 0.03 -9.83 22.99
N ILE A 196 -1.15 -9.51 23.52
CA ILE A 196 -1.37 -9.19 24.92
C ILE A 196 -2.42 -10.17 25.44
N ASN A 197 -2.09 -10.94 26.48
CA ASN A 197 -2.97 -11.97 27.04
C ASN A 197 -3.49 -12.96 25.95
N GLN A 198 -2.60 -13.38 25.04
CA GLN A 198 -2.89 -14.28 23.93
C GLN A 198 -3.80 -13.71 22.82
N GLU A 199 -4.18 -12.45 22.91
CA GLU A 199 -4.94 -11.74 21.88
C GLU A 199 -4.04 -10.82 21.07
N LYS A 200 -4.32 -10.65 19.77
CA LYS A 200 -3.61 -9.69 18.92
C LYS A 200 -3.75 -8.29 19.50
N MET A 201 -2.62 -7.61 19.70
CA MET A 201 -2.65 -6.19 20.09
C MET A 201 -3.27 -5.35 18.97
N SER A 202 -4.34 -4.62 19.26
CA SER A 202 -5.00 -3.77 18.27
C SER A 202 -5.70 -2.57 18.90
N LYS A 203 -5.79 -1.47 18.12
CA LYS A 203 -6.52 -0.27 18.54
C LYS A 203 -8.02 -0.52 18.72
N SER A 204 -8.62 -1.39 17.92
CA SER A 204 -10.03 -1.73 17.99
C SER A 204 -10.42 -2.49 19.25
N LEU A 205 -9.49 -3.26 19.82
CA LEU A 205 -9.69 -3.98 21.08
C LEU A 205 -9.33 -3.14 22.30
N GLY A 206 -8.73 -1.95 22.12
CA GLY A 206 -8.28 -1.12 23.24
C GLY A 206 -7.15 -1.70 24.08
N ASN A 207 -6.52 -2.78 23.63
CA ASN A 207 -5.48 -3.52 24.33
C ASN A 207 -4.08 -3.19 23.80
N PHE A 208 -3.83 -1.99 23.31
CA PHE A 208 -2.54 -1.59 22.77
C PHE A 208 -1.81 -0.61 23.68
N PHE A 209 -0.49 -0.69 23.66
CA PHE A 209 0.43 0.28 24.24
C PHE A 209 1.26 0.90 23.13
N THR A 210 1.46 2.20 23.20
CA THR A 210 2.43 2.86 22.34
C THR A 210 3.85 2.60 22.84
N VAL A 211 4.82 2.61 21.93
CA VAL A 211 6.23 2.48 22.35
C VAL A 211 6.62 3.61 23.30
N LYS A 212 6.06 4.80 23.11
CA LYS A 212 6.29 5.94 24.01
C LYS A 212 5.83 5.66 25.44
N GLU A 213 4.64 5.08 25.63
CA GLU A 213 4.13 4.70 26.96
C GLU A 213 4.94 3.59 27.65
N ILE A 214 5.68 2.78 26.87
CA ILE A 214 6.55 1.73 27.40
C ILE A 214 7.92 2.30 27.79
N LEU A 215 8.38 3.35 27.10
CA LEU A 215 9.70 3.95 27.32
C LEU A 215 9.70 5.05 28.39
N ASP A 216 8.57 5.67 28.70
CA ASP A 216 8.38 6.67 29.73
C ASP A 216 8.11 5.98 31.10
#